data_1317da525ae9b877b1953be4ba650be1
#
_entry.id   1317da525ae9b877b1953be4ba650be1
#
_cell.length_a   1.000
_cell.length_b   1.000
_cell.length_c   1.000
_cell.angle_alpha   90.00
_cell.angle_beta   90.00
_cell.angle_gamma   90.00
#
_symmetry.space_group_name_H-M   'P 1'
#
loop_
_entity.id
_entity.type
_entity.pdbx_description
1 polymer ?
#
loop_
_entity_poly.entity_id
_entity_poly.type
_entity_poly.pdbx_seq_one_letter_code
_entity_poly.pdbx_strand_id
1 'polypeptide(L)'
;MVVARRARRPLAASTANHSRPRILVVQSCPVTPAGIVGQVAEARADVATIFPHGGEPLPRTTAGLDGLIILGGPMHAGDDVNCPAFRALLPLIRRCHAQGKPVFGICLGAQLIARAFGKPVYPYGGVEVGYLPVQLTEAAAEDRLLAGLAIEQHIMQMHEDSFDLPDGAVLLMRNDTCANQAFRLGATTYGFQFHLEVTEADAGNFPRDCWAALQRHFGSAAEAEEARVLAEVERHFAEGETFCRTVTARWLDLVEEARAERRRRAA
;
A
#
# COMPACT_ATOMS: atom_id res chain seq x y z
N MET A 1 12.29 -15.30 -17.87
CA MET A 1 11.41 -16.42 -17.46
C MET A 1 9.97 -15.88 -17.48
N VAL A 2 9.06 -16.45 -18.28
CA VAL A 2 7.67 -16.01 -18.38
C VAL A 2 6.94 -16.47 -17.12
N VAL A 3 6.62 -15.54 -16.22
CA VAL A 3 5.76 -15.82 -15.07
C VAL A 3 4.39 -16.20 -15.61
N ALA A 4 3.94 -17.43 -15.33
CA ALA A 4 2.65 -17.94 -15.74
C ALA A 4 1.54 -17.01 -15.24
N ARG A 5 0.84 -16.33 -16.16
CA ARG A 5 -0.36 -15.54 -15.87
C ARG A 5 -1.44 -16.47 -15.32
N ARG A 6 -1.62 -16.51 -14.00
CA ARG A 6 -2.88 -17.05 -13.44
C ARG A 6 -4.04 -16.26 -14.04
N ALA A 7 -5.03 -16.95 -14.54
CA ALA A 7 -6.22 -16.35 -15.14
C ALA A 7 -6.87 -15.38 -14.12
N ARG A 8 -6.81 -14.07 -14.44
CA ARG A 8 -7.41 -13.00 -13.63
C ARG A 8 -8.93 -13.12 -13.74
N ARG A 9 -9.61 -13.32 -12.61
CA ARG A 9 -11.10 -13.33 -12.59
C ARG A 9 -11.57 -11.88 -12.66
N PRO A 10 -12.36 -11.49 -13.67
CA PRO A 10 -12.93 -10.15 -13.71
C PRO A 10 -13.92 -9.98 -12.55
N LEU A 11 -13.91 -8.80 -11.92
CA LEU A 11 -14.97 -8.37 -11.00
C LEU A 11 -16.26 -8.19 -11.80
N ALA A 12 -17.01 -9.27 -12.02
CA ALA A 12 -18.38 -9.14 -12.53
C ALA A 12 -19.19 -8.33 -11.50
N ALA A 13 -19.93 -7.33 -11.98
CA ALA A 13 -20.91 -6.59 -11.17
C ALA A 13 -22.05 -7.55 -10.80
N SER A 14 -21.84 -8.36 -9.77
CA SER A 14 -22.83 -9.28 -9.23
C SER A 14 -23.36 -8.72 -7.92
N THR A 15 -24.67 -8.51 -7.85
CA THR A 15 -25.41 -8.24 -6.61
C THR A 15 -25.64 -9.52 -5.80
N ALA A 16 -25.02 -10.65 -6.19
CA ALA A 16 -25.10 -11.90 -5.48
C ALA A 16 -24.53 -11.78 -4.07
N ASN A 17 -25.17 -12.44 -3.12
CA ASN A 17 -24.76 -12.50 -1.73
C ASN A 17 -23.48 -13.36 -1.60
N HIS A 18 -22.31 -12.75 -1.82
CA HIS A 18 -21.02 -13.43 -1.69
C HIS A 18 -20.78 -13.79 -0.22
N SER A 19 -20.28 -15.00 0.04
CA SER A 19 -19.94 -15.46 1.40
C SER A 19 -18.72 -14.71 1.94
N ARG A 20 -17.72 -14.41 1.06
CA ARG A 20 -16.47 -13.74 1.40
C ARG A 20 -16.50 -12.23 1.06
N PRO A 21 -15.70 -11.38 1.74
CA PRO A 21 -15.48 -10.00 1.32
C PRO A 21 -14.89 -9.93 -0.09
N ARG A 22 -15.17 -8.86 -0.83
CA ARG A 22 -14.62 -8.62 -2.17
C ARG A 22 -13.66 -7.44 -2.13
N ILE A 23 -12.40 -7.70 -2.41
CA ILE A 23 -11.31 -6.71 -2.38
C ILE A 23 -10.82 -6.47 -3.80
N LEU A 24 -10.73 -5.19 -4.17
CA LEU A 24 -10.06 -4.74 -5.37
C LEU A 24 -8.62 -4.37 -5.03
N VAL A 25 -7.67 -4.96 -5.74
CA VAL A 25 -6.27 -4.55 -5.73
C VAL A 25 -5.98 -3.77 -7.00
N VAL A 26 -5.53 -2.54 -6.88
CA VAL A 26 -5.04 -1.70 -7.97
C VAL A 26 -3.52 -1.81 -8.00
N GLN A 27 -3.01 -2.51 -8.99
CA GLN A 27 -1.58 -2.68 -9.22
C GLN A 27 -1.14 -1.70 -10.32
N SER A 28 -0.33 -0.71 -9.97
CA SER A 28 0.10 0.32 -10.91
C SER A 28 1.28 -0.10 -11.78
N CYS A 29 2.09 -1.08 -11.32
CA CYS A 29 3.31 -1.52 -11.99
C CYS A 29 3.46 -3.04 -11.93
N PRO A 30 3.98 -3.72 -12.98
CA PRO A 30 4.20 -5.17 -12.97
C PRO A 30 5.19 -5.65 -11.90
N VAL A 31 6.16 -4.80 -11.54
CA VAL A 31 7.24 -5.14 -10.59
C VAL A 31 6.88 -4.85 -9.12
N THR A 32 5.66 -4.38 -8.84
CA THR A 32 5.16 -4.17 -7.48
C THR A 32 3.91 -5.01 -7.23
N PRO A 33 4.05 -6.34 -7.07
CA PRO A 33 2.93 -7.22 -6.79
C PRO A 33 2.38 -6.99 -5.37
N ALA A 34 1.20 -7.56 -5.08
CA ALA A 34 0.61 -7.46 -3.74
C ALA A 34 1.36 -8.26 -2.66
N GLY A 35 2.30 -9.11 -3.03
CA GLY A 35 3.20 -9.81 -2.14
C GLY A 35 2.51 -10.51 -0.95
N ILE A 36 3.01 -10.27 0.26
CA ILE A 36 2.46 -10.83 1.50
C ILE A 36 1.05 -10.29 1.77
N VAL A 37 0.77 -9.01 1.49
CA VAL A 37 -0.57 -8.42 1.62
C VAL A 37 -1.57 -9.18 0.76
N GLY A 38 -1.21 -9.51 -0.49
CA GLY A 38 -2.02 -10.33 -1.39
C GLY A 38 -2.28 -11.73 -0.83
N GLN A 39 -1.24 -12.41 -0.33
CA GLN A 39 -1.37 -13.74 0.27
C GLN A 39 -2.36 -13.76 1.44
N VAL A 40 -2.24 -12.79 2.35
CA VAL A 40 -3.13 -12.68 3.52
C VAL A 40 -4.56 -12.33 3.10
N ALA A 41 -4.73 -11.45 2.10
CA ALA A 41 -6.04 -11.08 1.60
C ALA A 41 -6.75 -12.25 0.89
N GLU A 42 -6.04 -12.99 0.02
CA GLU A 42 -6.59 -14.15 -0.70
C GLU A 42 -7.04 -15.28 0.23
N ALA A 43 -6.40 -15.41 1.39
CA ALA A 43 -6.81 -16.39 2.39
C ALA A 43 -8.21 -16.11 2.97
N ARG A 44 -8.63 -14.82 3.04
CA ARG A 44 -9.86 -14.38 3.72
C ARG A 44 -10.91 -13.74 2.80
N ALA A 45 -10.55 -13.31 1.59
CA ALA A 45 -11.39 -12.54 0.69
C ALA A 45 -11.37 -13.06 -0.75
N ASP A 46 -12.36 -12.66 -1.54
CA ASP A 46 -12.32 -12.77 -2.99
C ASP A 46 -11.56 -11.55 -3.53
N VAL A 47 -10.33 -11.77 -3.95
CA VAL A 47 -9.43 -10.71 -4.43
C VAL A 47 -9.44 -10.65 -5.95
N ALA A 48 -9.64 -9.45 -6.48
CA ALA A 48 -9.45 -9.17 -7.90
C ALA A 48 -8.39 -8.10 -8.07
N THR A 49 -7.37 -8.38 -8.85
CA THR A 49 -6.31 -7.43 -9.19
C THR A 49 -6.55 -6.86 -10.57
N ILE A 50 -6.50 -5.54 -10.69
CA ILE A 50 -6.52 -4.84 -11.98
C ILE A 50 -5.21 -4.08 -12.19
N PHE A 51 -4.84 -3.94 -13.44
CA PHE A 51 -3.63 -3.26 -13.89
C PHE A 51 -3.98 -2.10 -14.84
N PRO A 52 -4.35 -0.91 -14.30
CA PRO A 52 -4.83 0.21 -15.12
C PRO A 52 -3.78 0.74 -16.11
N HIS A 53 -2.49 0.72 -15.74
CA HIS A 53 -1.41 1.10 -16.65
C HIS A 53 -1.29 0.15 -17.86
N GLY A 54 -1.73 -1.12 -17.71
CA GLY A 54 -1.88 -2.07 -18.80
C GLY A 54 -3.17 -1.94 -19.59
N GLY A 55 -3.97 -0.88 -19.37
CA GLY A 55 -5.23 -0.60 -20.07
C GLY A 55 -6.47 -1.22 -19.44
N GLU A 56 -6.36 -1.87 -18.28
CA GLU A 56 -7.53 -2.41 -17.59
C GLU A 56 -8.34 -1.26 -16.92
N PRO A 57 -9.66 -1.15 -17.16
CA PRO A 57 -10.43 -0.03 -16.65
C PRO A 57 -10.68 -0.13 -15.15
N LEU A 58 -10.57 1.00 -14.46
CA LEU A 58 -11.05 1.13 -13.08
C LEU A 58 -12.57 1.09 -13.01
N PRO A 59 -13.17 0.49 -11.97
CA PRO A 59 -14.60 0.51 -11.76
C PRO A 59 -15.09 1.95 -11.53
N ARG A 60 -16.18 2.31 -12.21
CA ARG A 60 -16.80 3.65 -12.06
C ARG A 60 -17.54 3.83 -10.74
N THR A 61 -17.90 2.75 -10.07
CA THR A 61 -18.61 2.73 -8.79
C THR A 61 -17.93 1.78 -7.83
N THR A 62 -18.29 1.86 -6.56
CA THR A 62 -17.82 0.94 -5.51
C THR A 62 -18.76 -0.24 -5.30
N ALA A 63 -19.79 -0.40 -6.16
CA ALA A 63 -20.76 -1.49 -6.04
C ALA A 63 -20.06 -2.85 -6.05
N GLY A 64 -20.43 -3.69 -5.09
CA GLY A 64 -19.82 -5.01 -4.94
C GLY A 64 -18.38 -5.03 -4.42
N LEU A 65 -17.79 -3.89 -4.04
CA LEU A 65 -16.51 -3.84 -3.34
C LEU A 65 -16.74 -3.73 -1.82
N ASP A 66 -15.92 -4.43 -1.05
CA ASP A 66 -15.87 -4.33 0.40
C ASP A 66 -14.58 -3.67 0.90
N GLY A 67 -13.49 -3.73 0.13
CA GLY A 67 -12.22 -3.08 0.41
C GLY A 67 -11.45 -2.72 -0.86
N LEU A 68 -10.51 -1.78 -0.75
CA LEU A 68 -9.63 -1.30 -1.81
C LEU A 68 -8.18 -1.30 -1.33
N ILE A 69 -7.31 -2.00 -2.05
CA ILE A 69 -5.85 -1.96 -1.87
C ILE A 69 -5.24 -1.25 -3.07
N ILE A 70 -4.32 -0.31 -2.83
CA ILE A 70 -3.61 0.43 -3.88
C ILE A 70 -2.12 0.21 -3.65
N LEU A 71 -1.48 -0.47 -4.59
CA LEU A 71 -0.07 -0.83 -4.49
C LEU A 71 0.86 0.31 -4.90
N GLY A 72 2.14 0.10 -4.63
CA GLY A 72 3.23 0.96 -5.02
C GLY A 72 3.47 1.05 -6.53
N GLY A 73 4.49 1.82 -6.89
CA GLY A 73 4.94 1.96 -8.27
C GLY A 73 5.95 3.08 -8.43
N PRO A 74 6.77 3.07 -9.51
CA PRO A 74 7.83 4.05 -9.74
C PRO A 74 7.35 5.41 -10.27
N MET A 75 6.02 5.59 -10.45
CA MET A 75 5.46 6.81 -11.02
C MET A 75 5.28 7.87 -9.94
N HIS A 76 5.49 9.13 -10.27
CA HIS A 76 5.08 10.24 -9.42
C HIS A 76 3.55 10.30 -9.33
N ALA A 77 3.01 10.44 -8.12
CA ALA A 77 1.56 10.43 -7.90
C ALA A 77 0.82 11.58 -8.61
N GLY A 78 1.50 12.66 -9.00
CA GLY A 78 0.96 13.79 -9.76
C GLY A 78 0.99 13.62 -11.28
N ASP A 79 1.58 12.55 -11.80
CA ASP A 79 1.75 12.36 -13.24
C ASP A 79 0.48 11.85 -13.93
N ASP A 80 -0.46 12.74 -14.13
CA ASP A 80 -1.71 12.43 -14.85
C ASP A 80 -1.53 12.33 -16.38
N VAL A 81 -0.39 12.73 -16.90
CA VAL A 81 -0.10 12.69 -18.34
C VAL A 81 0.30 11.29 -18.76
N ASN A 82 1.29 10.71 -18.07
CA ASN A 82 1.76 9.36 -18.36
C ASN A 82 0.91 8.29 -17.65
N CYS A 83 0.22 8.65 -16.58
CA CYS A 83 -0.64 7.77 -15.78
C CYS A 83 -2.09 8.27 -15.70
N PRO A 84 -2.83 8.37 -16.83
CA PRO A 84 -4.18 8.97 -16.86
C PRO A 84 -5.20 8.22 -16.00
N ALA A 85 -4.93 6.97 -15.65
CA ALA A 85 -5.75 6.17 -14.74
C ALA A 85 -5.83 6.78 -13.33
N PHE A 86 -4.83 7.57 -12.90
CA PHE A 86 -4.87 8.22 -11.57
C PHE A 86 -6.08 9.15 -11.45
N ARG A 87 -6.44 9.88 -12.52
CA ARG A 87 -7.65 10.75 -12.52
C ARG A 87 -8.94 9.99 -12.19
N ALA A 88 -9.04 8.72 -12.58
CA ALA A 88 -10.20 7.87 -12.27
C ALA A 88 -10.06 7.21 -10.88
N LEU A 89 -8.83 6.95 -10.43
CA LEU A 89 -8.56 6.32 -9.14
C LEU A 89 -8.85 7.26 -7.96
N LEU A 90 -8.49 8.55 -8.05
CA LEU A 90 -8.76 9.52 -6.96
C LEU A 90 -10.25 9.58 -6.55
N PRO A 91 -11.23 9.71 -7.47
CA PRO A 91 -12.65 9.64 -7.10
C PRO A 91 -13.06 8.28 -6.52
N LEU A 92 -12.46 7.16 -6.96
CA LEU A 92 -12.74 5.84 -6.41
C LEU A 92 -12.30 5.75 -4.95
N ILE A 93 -11.11 6.25 -4.62
CA ILE A 93 -10.58 6.34 -3.24
C ILE A 93 -11.57 7.13 -2.36
N ARG A 94 -11.95 8.34 -2.79
CA ARG A 94 -12.90 9.18 -2.04
C ARG A 94 -14.24 8.51 -1.83
N ARG A 95 -14.77 7.81 -2.84
CA ARG A 95 -16.04 7.07 -2.71
C ARG A 95 -15.93 5.89 -1.75
N CYS A 96 -14.83 5.13 -1.77
CA CYS A 96 -14.60 4.07 -0.80
C CYS A 96 -14.57 4.63 0.62
N HIS A 97 -13.78 5.67 0.84
CA HIS A 97 -13.68 6.35 2.14
C HIS A 97 -15.05 6.85 2.63
N ALA A 98 -15.78 7.62 1.81
CA ALA A 98 -17.08 8.19 2.18
C ALA A 98 -18.15 7.13 2.49
N GLN A 99 -18.02 5.92 1.94
CA GLN A 99 -18.92 4.78 2.18
C GLN A 99 -18.43 3.87 3.32
N GLY A 100 -17.38 4.25 4.04
CA GLY A 100 -16.79 3.43 5.10
C GLY A 100 -16.25 2.09 4.60
N LYS A 101 -15.84 2.00 3.33
CA LYS A 101 -15.14 0.83 2.78
C LYS A 101 -13.66 1.02 3.03
N PRO A 102 -13.01 0.07 3.73
CA PRO A 102 -11.60 0.19 4.05
C PRO A 102 -10.71 0.37 2.82
N VAL A 103 -9.75 1.29 2.93
CA VAL A 103 -8.74 1.56 1.91
C VAL A 103 -7.35 1.34 2.50
N PHE A 104 -6.48 0.68 1.75
CA PHE A 104 -5.10 0.38 2.12
C PHE A 104 -4.18 0.84 0.99
N GLY A 105 -3.37 1.86 1.22
CA GLY A 105 -2.42 2.40 0.24
C GLY A 105 -0.99 2.12 0.66
N ILE A 106 -0.17 1.66 -0.30
CA ILE A 106 1.24 1.34 -0.12
C ILE A 106 2.07 2.22 -1.05
N CYS A 107 3.07 2.93 -0.52
CA CYS A 107 4.00 3.81 -1.23
C CYS A 107 3.24 4.79 -2.14
N LEU A 108 3.32 4.65 -3.46
CA LEU A 108 2.50 5.41 -4.42
C LEU A 108 1.00 5.39 -4.04
N GLY A 109 0.49 4.27 -3.52
CA GLY A 109 -0.90 4.16 -3.06
C GLY A 109 -1.22 5.09 -1.89
N ALA A 110 -0.31 5.26 -0.93
CA ALA A 110 -0.46 6.22 0.17
C ALA A 110 -0.43 7.68 -0.33
N GLN A 111 0.46 7.96 -1.27
CA GLN A 111 0.57 9.27 -1.94
C GLN A 111 -0.70 9.60 -2.74
N LEU A 112 -1.27 8.62 -3.45
CA LEU A 112 -2.55 8.80 -4.17
C LEU A 112 -3.74 8.99 -3.22
N ILE A 113 -3.72 8.40 -2.02
CA ILE A 113 -4.70 8.70 -0.97
C ILE A 113 -4.53 10.16 -0.53
N ALA A 114 -3.32 10.61 -0.18
CA ALA A 114 -3.08 12.00 0.20
C ALA A 114 -3.56 12.98 -0.89
N ARG A 115 -3.19 12.71 -2.15
CA ARG A 115 -3.64 13.47 -3.31
C ARG A 115 -5.16 13.45 -3.51
N ALA A 116 -5.82 12.32 -3.25
CA ALA A 116 -7.27 12.22 -3.36
C ALA A 116 -8.01 13.18 -2.40
N PHE A 117 -7.36 13.54 -1.30
CA PHE A 117 -7.86 14.50 -0.31
C PHE A 117 -7.17 15.87 -0.40
N GLY A 118 -6.62 16.20 -1.58
CA GLY A 118 -6.16 17.55 -1.92
C GLY A 118 -4.77 17.91 -1.38
N LYS A 119 -3.99 16.93 -0.93
CA LYS A 119 -2.63 17.20 -0.43
C LYS A 119 -1.59 17.02 -1.53
N PRO A 120 -0.52 17.83 -1.52
CA PRO A 120 0.57 17.70 -2.46
C PRO A 120 1.40 16.44 -2.18
N VAL A 121 1.99 15.90 -3.25
CA VAL A 121 3.05 14.90 -3.23
C VAL A 121 4.26 15.55 -3.88
N TYR A 122 5.42 15.42 -3.25
CA TYR A 122 6.63 16.13 -3.65
C TYR A 122 7.90 15.32 -3.34
N PRO A 123 8.98 15.50 -4.12
CA PRO A 123 10.29 15.00 -3.76
C PRO A 123 10.75 15.62 -2.45
N TYR A 124 11.15 14.81 -1.47
CA TYR A 124 11.62 15.34 -0.18
C TYR A 124 13.14 15.61 -0.13
N GLY A 125 13.81 15.43 -1.28
CA GLY A 125 15.24 15.79 -1.43
C GLY A 125 16.22 14.69 -1.03
N GLY A 126 15.75 13.48 -0.80
CA GLY A 126 16.53 12.29 -0.49
C GLY A 126 15.96 11.03 -1.10
N VAL A 127 16.48 9.89 -0.68
CA VAL A 127 15.93 8.56 -0.95
C VAL A 127 16.00 7.74 0.32
N GLU A 128 14.93 7.03 0.63
CA GLU A 128 14.95 5.95 1.60
C GLU A 128 14.96 4.62 0.87
N VAL A 129 15.92 3.75 1.20
CA VAL A 129 16.05 2.42 0.59
C VAL A 129 16.58 1.42 1.63
N GLY A 130 16.04 0.21 1.63
CA GLY A 130 16.41 -0.86 2.55
C GLY A 130 15.47 -0.97 3.76
N TYR A 131 15.80 -1.85 4.70
CA TYR A 131 15.04 -2.00 5.94
C TYR A 131 15.45 -0.96 6.95
N LEU A 132 14.73 0.17 6.97
CA LEU A 132 15.01 1.30 7.86
C LEU A 132 14.08 1.28 9.07
N PRO A 133 14.55 1.82 10.22
CA PRO A 133 13.72 1.95 11.42
C PRO A 133 12.61 2.98 11.19
N VAL A 134 11.39 2.61 11.58
CA VAL A 134 10.21 3.46 11.60
C VAL A 134 9.55 3.35 12.97
N GLN A 135 9.24 4.49 13.59
CA GLN A 135 8.72 4.54 14.95
C GLN A 135 7.21 4.79 14.97
N LEU A 136 6.51 4.04 15.81
CA LEU A 136 5.12 4.28 16.14
C LEU A 136 4.99 5.60 16.92
N THR A 137 3.96 6.39 16.57
CA THR A 137 3.57 7.56 17.37
C THR A 137 2.72 7.14 18.57
N GLU A 138 2.49 8.05 19.52
CA GLU A 138 1.57 7.80 20.62
C GLU A 138 0.16 7.42 20.14
N ALA A 139 -0.31 8.04 19.05
CA ALA A 139 -1.61 7.73 18.47
C ALA A 139 -1.71 6.30 17.92
N ALA A 140 -0.59 5.68 17.56
CA ALA A 140 -0.55 4.30 17.09
C ALA A 140 -0.82 3.28 18.21
N ALA A 141 -0.59 3.64 19.47
CA ALA A 141 -0.82 2.75 20.62
C ALA A 141 -2.30 2.34 20.77
N GLU A 142 -3.23 3.18 20.30
CA GLU A 142 -4.67 2.93 20.31
C GLU A 142 -5.22 2.64 18.90
N ASP A 143 -4.37 2.62 17.90
CA ASP A 143 -4.81 2.36 16.52
C ASP A 143 -5.14 0.89 16.30
N ARG A 144 -6.23 0.63 15.60
CA ARG A 144 -6.76 -0.73 15.37
C ARG A 144 -5.81 -1.66 14.64
N LEU A 145 -4.92 -1.13 13.80
CA LEU A 145 -3.95 -1.92 13.07
C LEU A 145 -2.62 -2.09 13.84
N LEU A 146 -2.23 -1.07 14.64
CA LEU A 146 -0.89 -0.97 15.18
C LEU A 146 -0.78 -1.18 16.70
N ALA A 147 -1.90 -1.14 17.43
CA ALA A 147 -1.89 -1.34 18.88
C ALA A 147 -1.17 -2.63 19.29
N GLY A 148 -0.27 -2.52 20.29
CA GLY A 148 0.48 -3.63 20.84
C GLY A 148 1.65 -4.12 19.98
N LEU A 149 1.97 -3.46 18.87
CA LEU A 149 3.22 -3.70 18.14
C LEU A 149 4.40 -3.02 18.84
N ALA A 150 5.62 -3.45 18.56
CA ALA A 150 6.83 -2.81 19.06
C ALA A 150 6.92 -1.36 18.56
N ILE A 151 7.43 -0.46 19.41
CA ILE A 151 7.50 0.98 19.11
C ILE A 151 8.35 1.25 17.86
N GLU A 152 9.40 0.50 17.64
CA GLU A 152 10.24 0.57 16.46
C GLU A 152 10.08 -0.68 15.62
N GLN A 153 9.96 -0.50 14.32
CA GLN A 153 9.82 -1.55 13.31
C GLN A 153 10.86 -1.29 12.22
N HIS A 154 11.52 -2.33 11.72
CA HIS A 154 12.37 -2.24 10.54
C HIS A 154 11.57 -2.71 9.33
N ILE A 155 11.29 -1.80 8.38
CA ILE A 155 10.43 -2.09 7.23
C ILE A 155 11.10 -1.61 5.95
N MET A 156 10.91 -2.37 4.86
CA MET A 156 11.49 -2.06 3.56
C MET A 156 11.00 -0.69 3.06
N GLN A 157 11.96 0.15 2.70
CA GLN A 157 11.76 1.46 2.11
C GLN A 157 12.25 1.46 0.66
N MET A 158 11.55 2.17 -0.20
CA MET A 158 12.04 2.63 -1.51
C MET A 158 11.15 3.78 -1.99
N HIS A 159 11.53 4.99 -1.66
CA HIS A 159 10.82 6.18 -2.17
C HIS A 159 11.71 7.41 -2.15
N GLU A 160 11.41 8.32 -3.08
CA GLU A 160 12.04 9.63 -3.27
C GLU A 160 11.04 10.76 -2.99
N ASP A 161 9.75 10.43 -2.98
CA ASP A 161 8.64 11.36 -2.73
C ASP A 161 8.08 11.19 -1.32
N SER A 162 7.56 12.30 -0.81
CA SER A 162 6.73 12.39 0.39
C SER A 162 5.45 13.15 0.09
N PHE A 163 4.57 13.27 1.06
CA PHE A 163 3.27 13.93 0.93
C PHE A 163 2.88 14.64 2.22
N ASP A 164 2.01 15.63 2.11
CA ASP A 164 1.34 16.20 3.26
C ASP A 164 0.17 15.31 3.70
N LEU A 165 -0.06 15.26 5.02
CA LEU A 165 -1.19 14.49 5.56
C LEU A 165 -2.53 15.11 5.18
N PRO A 166 -3.53 14.29 4.79
CA PRO A 166 -4.91 14.75 4.64
C PRO A 166 -5.44 15.43 5.90
N ASP A 167 -6.31 16.42 5.75
CA ASP A 167 -6.92 17.10 6.89
C ASP A 167 -7.71 16.10 7.74
N GLY A 168 -7.45 16.09 9.04
CA GLY A 168 -8.03 15.14 9.98
C GLY A 168 -7.41 13.74 9.96
N ALA A 169 -6.33 13.54 9.21
CA ALA A 169 -5.55 12.31 9.30
C ALA A 169 -4.74 12.26 10.60
N VAL A 170 -4.59 11.06 11.13
CA VAL A 170 -3.77 10.76 12.30
C VAL A 170 -2.45 10.17 11.82
N LEU A 171 -1.32 10.80 12.14
CA LEU A 171 0.01 10.25 11.90
C LEU A 171 0.23 9.05 12.84
N LEU A 172 0.55 7.90 12.27
CA LEU A 172 0.71 6.65 13.02
C LEU A 172 2.16 6.21 13.14
N MET A 173 2.95 6.41 12.09
CA MET A 173 4.38 6.05 12.10
C MET A 173 5.20 7.16 11.44
N ARG A 174 6.43 7.33 11.90
CA ARG A 174 7.38 8.33 11.42
C ARG A 174 8.82 7.83 11.52
N ASN A 175 9.72 8.49 10.82
CA ASN A 175 11.15 8.46 11.09
C ASN A 175 11.76 9.87 10.93
N ASP A 176 13.06 9.99 11.16
CA ASP A 176 13.74 11.30 11.14
C ASP A 176 13.99 11.82 9.72
N THR A 177 14.01 10.95 8.71
CA THR A 177 14.28 11.30 7.31
C THR A 177 13.02 11.73 6.59
N CYS A 178 11.92 10.98 6.77
CA CYS A 178 10.62 11.24 6.16
C CYS A 178 9.52 11.14 7.22
N ALA A 179 8.99 12.28 7.65
CA ALA A 179 8.09 12.34 8.80
C ALA A 179 6.77 11.56 8.63
N ASN A 180 6.27 11.39 7.41
CA ASN A 180 4.95 10.83 7.14
C ASN A 180 5.07 9.39 6.63
N GLN A 181 5.35 8.45 7.53
CA GLN A 181 5.56 7.04 7.18
C GLN A 181 4.27 6.20 7.16
N ALA A 182 3.35 6.47 8.07
CA ALA A 182 2.03 5.86 8.03
C ALA A 182 0.97 6.78 8.65
N PHE A 183 -0.23 6.75 8.07
CA PHE A 183 -1.36 7.54 8.57
C PHE A 183 -2.69 6.79 8.45
N ARG A 184 -3.65 7.23 9.26
CA ARG A 184 -5.07 6.86 9.14
C ARG A 184 -5.93 8.09 8.91
N LEU A 185 -6.81 8.03 7.91
CA LEU A 185 -7.82 9.03 7.65
C LEU A 185 -9.21 8.45 7.95
N GLY A 186 -9.96 9.12 8.83
CA GLY A 186 -11.22 8.59 9.35
C GLY A 186 -11.00 7.26 10.09
N ALA A 187 -11.94 6.32 9.96
CA ALA A 187 -11.90 5.06 10.71
C ALA A 187 -11.17 3.92 9.97
N THR A 188 -11.07 3.96 8.64
CA THR A 188 -10.73 2.74 7.86
C THR A 188 -9.82 2.98 6.65
N THR A 189 -9.37 4.22 6.39
CA THR A 189 -8.46 4.52 5.29
C THR A 189 -7.04 4.66 5.83
N TYR A 190 -6.12 3.81 5.37
CA TYR A 190 -4.73 3.76 5.80
C TYR A 190 -3.79 3.97 4.64
N GLY A 191 -2.73 4.74 4.84
CA GLY A 191 -1.61 4.90 3.93
C GLY A 191 -0.30 4.56 4.63
N PHE A 192 0.54 3.77 3.96
CA PHE A 192 1.88 3.37 4.38
C PHE A 192 2.87 3.80 3.29
N GLN A 193 3.84 4.63 3.61
CA GLN A 193 4.84 5.10 2.65
C GLN A 193 5.84 3.99 2.30
N PHE A 194 6.13 3.12 3.25
CA PHE A 194 7.03 1.98 3.12
C PHE A 194 6.38 0.77 2.43
N HIS A 195 7.21 -0.22 2.09
CA HIS A 195 6.84 -1.45 1.42
C HIS A 195 6.74 -2.62 2.41
N LEU A 196 5.58 -2.74 3.08
CA LEU A 196 5.34 -3.86 4.00
C LEU A 196 4.99 -5.16 3.26
N GLU A 197 4.61 -5.08 1.98
CA GLU A 197 4.08 -6.19 1.18
C GLU A 197 5.16 -7.13 0.61
N VAL A 198 6.43 -6.71 0.59
CA VAL A 198 7.50 -7.43 -0.09
C VAL A 198 7.67 -8.85 0.45
N THR A 199 7.78 -9.84 -0.46
CA THR A 199 8.19 -11.19 -0.10
C THR A 199 9.72 -11.26 0.05
N GLU A 200 10.24 -12.34 0.63
CA GLU A 200 11.69 -12.54 0.76
C GLU A 200 12.39 -12.48 -0.61
N ALA A 201 11.77 -13.08 -1.63
CA ALA A 201 12.29 -13.06 -2.99
C ALA A 201 12.26 -11.64 -3.60
N ASP A 202 11.18 -10.87 -3.35
CA ASP A 202 11.08 -9.48 -3.82
C ASP A 202 12.12 -8.62 -3.08
N ALA A 203 12.26 -8.75 -1.76
CA ALA A 203 13.24 -8.03 -0.96
C ALA A 203 14.68 -8.28 -1.43
N GLY A 204 15.03 -9.53 -1.74
CA GLY A 204 16.35 -9.89 -2.27
C GLY A 204 16.63 -9.39 -3.68
N ASN A 205 15.59 -9.13 -4.49
CA ASN A 205 15.73 -8.56 -5.83
C ASN A 205 15.59 -7.04 -5.86
N PHE A 206 15.06 -6.44 -4.80
CA PHE A 206 14.70 -5.03 -4.71
C PHE A 206 15.80 -4.05 -5.11
N PRO A 207 17.07 -4.21 -4.66
CA PRO A 207 18.15 -3.31 -5.08
C PRO A 207 18.40 -3.33 -6.59
N ARG A 208 18.25 -4.50 -7.23
CA ARG A 208 18.42 -4.64 -8.70
C ARG A 208 17.27 -3.99 -9.45
N ASP A 209 16.03 -4.17 -8.98
CA ASP A 209 14.84 -3.56 -9.58
C ASP A 209 14.87 -2.03 -9.49
N CYS A 210 15.55 -1.49 -8.45
CA CYS A 210 15.73 -0.07 -8.20
C CYS A 210 17.13 0.46 -8.54
N TRP A 211 17.95 -0.30 -9.28
CA TRP A 211 19.36 0.02 -9.54
C TRP A 211 19.59 1.42 -10.11
N ALA A 212 18.73 1.85 -11.03
CA ALA A 212 18.85 3.20 -11.61
C ALA A 212 18.66 4.31 -10.57
N ALA A 213 17.82 4.10 -9.56
CA ALA A 213 17.67 5.03 -8.46
C ALA A 213 18.88 5.00 -7.52
N LEU A 214 19.39 3.81 -7.18
CA LEU A 214 20.62 3.67 -6.40
C LEU A 214 21.79 4.40 -7.08
N GLN A 215 21.99 4.20 -8.38
CA GLN A 215 23.04 4.89 -9.12
C GLN A 215 22.84 6.41 -9.14
N ARG A 216 21.61 6.89 -9.28
CA ARG A 216 21.30 8.32 -9.32
C ARG A 216 21.61 9.01 -7.98
N HIS A 217 21.31 8.34 -6.85
CA HIS A 217 21.49 8.93 -5.51
C HIS A 217 22.86 8.68 -4.92
N PHE A 218 23.46 7.51 -5.13
CA PHE A 218 24.69 7.08 -4.47
C PHE A 218 25.91 7.05 -5.41
N GLY A 219 25.70 7.15 -6.73
CA GLY A 219 26.82 7.20 -7.70
C GLY A 219 27.74 5.99 -7.55
N SER A 220 29.02 6.23 -7.30
CA SER A 220 30.02 5.16 -7.10
C SER A 220 29.82 4.33 -5.83
N ALA A 221 28.98 4.76 -4.89
CA ALA A 221 28.65 3.99 -3.69
C ALA A 221 27.43 3.04 -3.89
N ALA A 222 26.79 3.02 -5.06
CA ALA A 222 25.59 2.23 -5.32
C ALA A 222 25.76 0.73 -5.05
N GLU A 223 26.94 0.13 -5.36
CA GLU A 223 27.22 -1.27 -5.06
C GLU A 223 27.33 -1.52 -3.53
N ALA A 224 27.91 -0.59 -2.80
CA ALA A 224 27.97 -0.69 -1.34
C ALA A 224 26.58 -0.57 -0.69
N GLU A 225 25.73 0.30 -1.26
CA GLU A 225 24.32 0.41 -0.84
C GLU A 225 23.51 -0.85 -1.17
N GLU A 226 23.70 -1.46 -2.35
CA GLU A 226 23.09 -2.77 -2.65
C GLU A 226 23.49 -3.82 -1.60
N ALA A 227 24.78 -3.93 -1.29
CA ALA A 227 25.27 -4.87 -0.30
C ALA A 227 24.70 -4.60 1.12
N ARG A 228 24.58 -3.31 1.50
CA ARG A 228 23.94 -2.90 2.75
C ARG A 228 22.49 -3.34 2.81
N VAL A 229 21.71 -3.06 1.76
CA VAL A 229 20.29 -3.44 1.68
C VAL A 229 20.12 -4.95 1.78
N LEU A 230 20.94 -5.74 1.09
CA LEU A 230 20.88 -7.21 1.15
C LEU A 230 21.18 -7.74 2.56
N ALA A 231 22.16 -7.16 3.26
CA ALA A 231 22.44 -7.53 4.64
C ALA A 231 21.30 -7.15 5.62
N GLU A 232 20.59 -6.06 5.35
CA GLU A 232 19.41 -5.68 6.12
C GLU A 232 18.22 -6.61 5.85
N VAL A 233 18.04 -7.08 4.60
CA VAL A 233 17.04 -8.12 4.27
C VAL A 233 17.25 -9.36 5.13
N GLU A 234 18.47 -9.89 5.18
CA GLU A 234 18.79 -11.07 6.01
C GLU A 234 18.47 -10.84 7.50
N ARG A 235 18.67 -9.62 7.99
CA ARG A 235 18.50 -9.28 9.40
C ARG A 235 17.05 -9.02 9.79
N HIS A 236 16.27 -8.33 8.95
CA HIS A 236 15.00 -7.72 9.34
C HIS A 236 13.78 -8.24 8.57
N PHE A 237 13.97 -9.09 7.53
CA PHE A 237 12.83 -9.56 6.72
C PHE A 237 11.77 -10.26 7.58
N ALA A 238 12.17 -11.15 8.49
CA ALA A 238 11.21 -11.91 9.32
C ALA A 238 10.36 -11.01 10.24
N GLU A 239 10.97 -9.93 10.76
CA GLU A 239 10.26 -8.90 11.54
C GLU A 239 9.25 -8.15 10.66
N GLY A 240 9.69 -7.67 9.49
CA GLY A 240 8.84 -6.98 8.52
C GLY A 240 7.70 -7.84 8.00
N GLU A 241 7.94 -9.14 7.75
CA GLU A 241 6.89 -10.09 7.37
C GLU A 241 5.84 -10.23 8.48
N THR A 242 6.28 -10.37 9.73
CA THR A 242 5.37 -10.48 10.90
C THR A 242 4.52 -9.21 11.04
N PHE A 243 5.13 -8.04 10.90
CA PHE A 243 4.42 -6.76 10.87
C PHE A 243 3.37 -6.74 9.75
N CYS A 244 3.76 -7.05 8.51
CA CYS A 244 2.86 -7.06 7.37
C CYS A 244 1.65 -7.98 7.58
N ARG A 245 1.89 -9.22 7.98
CA ARG A 245 0.83 -10.21 8.22
C ARG A 245 -0.14 -9.74 9.30
N THR A 246 0.39 -9.17 10.39
CA THR A 246 -0.43 -8.66 11.50
C THR A 246 -1.28 -7.47 11.05
N VAL A 247 -0.69 -6.46 10.43
CA VAL A 247 -1.38 -5.25 9.98
C VAL A 247 -2.43 -5.58 8.92
N THR A 248 -2.10 -6.45 7.97
CA THR A 248 -3.02 -6.87 6.91
C THR A 248 -4.20 -7.68 7.46
N ALA A 249 -3.94 -8.60 8.40
CA ALA A 249 -5.01 -9.38 9.04
C ALA A 249 -6.00 -8.48 9.80
N ARG A 250 -5.50 -7.51 10.56
CA ARG A 250 -6.32 -6.54 11.28
C ARG A 250 -7.09 -5.60 10.33
N TRP A 251 -6.48 -5.22 9.20
CA TRP A 251 -7.20 -4.47 8.17
C TRP A 251 -8.35 -5.28 7.56
N LEU A 252 -8.17 -6.59 7.36
CA LEU A 252 -9.24 -7.47 6.90
C LEU A 252 -10.37 -7.60 7.93
N ASP A 253 -10.06 -7.54 9.23
CA ASP A 253 -11.09 -7.46 10.29
C ASP A 253 -11.96 -6.20 10.09
N LEU A 254 -11.33 -5.03 9.79
CA LEU A 254 -12.08 -3.82 9.44
C LEU A 254 -12.96 -4.00 8.21
N VAL A 255 -12.49 -4.71 7.19
CA VAL A 255 -13.27 -4.99 5.97
C VAL A 255 -14.50 -5.83 6.30
N GLU A 256 -14.35 -6.88 7.09
CA GLU A 256 -15.45 -7.77 7.50
C GLU A 256 -16.49 -7.03 8.36
N GLU A 257 -16.05 -6.24 9.32
CA GLU A 257 -16.92 -5.43 10.19
C GLU A 257 -17.71 -4.39 9.38
N ALA A 258 -17.01 -3.61 8.54
CA ALA A 258 -17.65 -2.60 7.72
C ALA A 258 -18.67 -3.22 6.75
N ARG A 259 -18.35 -4.41 6.20
CA ARG A 259 -19.30 -5.17 5.37
C ARG A 259 -20.51 -5.62 6.16
N ALA A 260 -20.33 -6.18 7.35
CA ALA A 260 -21.42 -6.64 8.20
C ALA A 260 -22.35 -5.47 8.58
N GLU A 261 -21.77 -4.30 8.89
CA GLU A 261 -22.55 -3.11 9.20
C GLU A 261 -23.38 -2.61 8.00
N ARG A 262 -22.78 -2.53 6.80
CA ARG A 262 -23.50 -2.15 5.58
C ARG A 262 -24.67 -3.11 5.28
N ARG A 263 -24.50 -4.41 5.53
CA ARG A 263 -25.58 -5.40 5.37
C ARG A 263 -26.70 -5.20 6.36
N ARG A 264 -26.39 -4.92 7.64
CA ARG A 264 -27.42 -4.61 8.65
C ARG A 264 -28.24 -3.37 8.32
N ARG A 265 -27.60 -2.33 7.74
CA ARG A 265 -28.31 -1.10 7.35
C ARG A 265 -29.16 -1.26 6.08
N ALA A 266 -28.89 -2.27 5.28
CA ALA A 266 -29.62 -2.53 4.02
C ALA A 266 -30.75 -3.55 4.19
N ALA A 267 -30.82 -4.25 5.31
CA ALA A 267 -31.88 -5.21 5.70
C ALA A 267 -33.00 -4.50 6.47
#